data_2b65c83021a9cabd3e7df40695c7ced8
#
_entry.id   2b65c83021a9cabd3e7df40695c7ced8
#
_cell.length_a   1.000
_cell.length_b   1.000
_cell.length_c   1.000
_cell.angle_alpha   90.00
_cell.angle_beta   90.00
_cell.angle_gamma   90.00
#
_symmetry.space_group_name_H-M   'P 1'
#
loop_
_entity.id
_entity.type
_entity.pdbx_description
1 polymer ?
#
loop_
_entity_poly.entity_id
_entity_poly.type
_entity_poly.pdbx_seq_one_letter_code
_entity_poly.pdbx_strand_id
1 'polypeptide(L)'
;MSEKITPSPVFPLQAALFEASLAFLAVLLGWMLGLSPTETVSLNPYAVLLGSLAVLPLMGLLVACDRIPWRPVQEVGRVLDEWIAPMFKSCTWGELAAISLLAGLGEELLFRGVFQAATADWTGDFLPHSPAGAMIGDWIALVLVAIVFGLLHAVNVAYAVLATLMGLYLGWLWMATGNLAVPIVAHTVYDFLALRYILRRHGGDMQSPSGPSVRVPSPTDR
;
A
#
# COMPACT_ATOMS: atom_id res chain seq x y z
N MET A 1 -20.49 -5.79 22.90
CA MET A 1 -20.91 -4.48 22.34
C MET A 1 -19.73 -4.00 21.51
N SER A 2 -19.79 -4.11 20.19
CA SER A 2 -18.75 -3.59 19.31
C SER A 2 -18.95 -2.09 19.23
N GLU A 3 -18.00 -1.34 19.75
CA GLU A 3 -17.97 0.12 19.62
C GLU A 3 -17.84 0.46 18.12
N LYS A 4 -18.86 1.11 17.56
CA LYS A 4 -18.81 1.51 16.13
C LYS A 4 -17.71 2.54 15.98
N ILE A 5 -16.65 2.17 15.29
CA ILE A 5 -15.59 3.10 14.89
C ILE A 5 -16.22 4.17 14.02
N THR A 6 -16.38 5.38 14.56
CA THR A 6 -16.77 6.56 13.79
C THR A 6 -15.47 7.27 13.40
N PRO A 7 -15.11 7.32 12.11
CA PRO A 7 -13.87 7.98 11.71
C PRO A 7 -13.95 9.47 12.06
N SER A 8 -12.87 9.98 12.63
CA SER A 8 -12.69 11.41 12.87
C SER A 8 -12.64 12.17 11.53
N PRO A 9 -13.21 13.38 11.41
CA PRO A 9 -13.10 14.20 10.20
C PRO A 9 -11.65 14.54 9.82
N VAL A 10 -10.70 14.41 10.75
CA VAL A 10 -9.26 14.61 10.50
C VAL A 10 -8.53 13.35 10.08
N PHE A 11 -9.20 12.18 10.06
CA PHE A 11 -8.58 10.89 9.74
C PHE A 11 -7.85 10.89 8.37
N PRO A 12 -8.43 11.42 7.27
CA PRO A 12 -7.74 11.40 5.97
C PRO A 12 -6.41 12.17 6.01
N LEU A 13 -6.38 13.31 6.71
CA LEU A 13 -5.15 14.08 6.87
C LEU A 13 -4.13 13.33 7.74
N GLN A 14 -4.57 12.68 8.81
CA GLN A 14 -3.67 11.91 9.67
C GLN A 14 -3.06 10.72 8.92
N ALA A 15 -3.86 10.00 8.13
CA ALA A 15 -3.38 8.92 7.29
C ALA A 15 -2.36 9.43 6.26
N ALA A 16 -2.69 10.49 5.53
CA ALA A 16 -1.78 11.08 4.55
C ALA A 16 -0.46 11.57 5.17
N LEU A 17 -0.51 12.20 6.35
CA LEU A 17 0.71 12.63 7.07
C LEU A 17 1.53 11.45 7.56
N PHE A 18 0.90 10.38 8.02
CA PHE A 18 1.58 9.16 8.41
C PHE A 18 2.33 8.56 7.22
N GLU A 19 1.66 8.35 6.09
CA GLU A 19 2.29 7.81 4.87
C GLU A 19 3.41 8.72 4.34
N ALA A 20 3.20 10.02 4.33
CA ALA A 20 4.24 10.98 3.95
C ALA A 20 5.46 10.91 4.89
N SER A 21 5.25 10.63 6.18
CA SER A 21 6.34 10.48 7.15
C SER A 21 7.21 9.25 6.86
N LEU A 22 6.66 8.20 6.26
CA LEU A 22 7.43 7.03 5.83
C LEU A 22 8.38 7.36 4.68
N ALA A 23 7.94 8.18 3.71
CA ALA A 23 8.81 8.66 2.64
C ALA A 23 9.96 9.52 3.20
N PHE A 24 9.66 10.41 4.15
CA PHE A 24 10.69 11.20 4.83
C PHE A 24 11.67 10.30 5.61
N LEU A 25 11.15 9.32 6.34
CA LEU A 25 11.95 8.34 7.08
C LEU A 25 12.85 7.53 6.14
N ALA A 26 12.35 7.13 4.97
CA ALA A 26 13.12 6.42 3.96
C ALA A 26 14.33 7.24 3.48
N VAL A 27 14.12 8.54 3.19
CA VAL A 27 15.21 9.43 2.77
C VAL A 27 16.23 9.61 3.90
N LEU A 28 15.76 9.82 5.13
CA LEU A 28 16.64 9.99 6.30
C LEU A 28 17.47 8.74 6.58
N LEU A 29 16.84 7.57 6.62
CA LEU A 29 17.53 6.30 6.85
C LEU A 29 18.47 5.95 5.69
N GLY A 30 18.04 6.18 4.45
CA GLY A 30 18.90 6.03 3.27
C GLY A 30 20.17 6.87 3.40
N TRP A 31 20.02 8.15 3.72
CA TRP A 31 21.18 9.03 3.96
C TRP A 31 22.09 8.52 5.08
N MET A 32 21.54 8.04 6.20
CA MET A 32 22.34 7.50 7.31
C MET A 32 23.09 6.22 6.94
N LEU A 33 22.52 5.39 6.06
CA LEU A 33 23.10 4.13 5.59
C LEU A 33 23.96 4.26 4.32
N GLY A 34 24.10 5.48 3.78
CA GLY A 34 24.81 5.71 2.52
C GLY A 34 24.08 5.18 1.28
N LEU A 35 22.74 4.97 1.40
CA LEU A 35 21.88 4.51 0.32
C LEU A 35 21.10 5.69 -0.29
N SER A 36 20.78 5.58 -1.56
CA SER A 36 19.92 6.54 -2.27
C SER A 36 18.59 5.86 -2.64
N PRO A 37 17.56 5.85 -1.76
CA PRO A 37 16.33 5.09 -2.00
C PRO A 37 15.57 5.52 -3.26
N THR A 38 15.84 6.72 -3.77
CA THR A 38 15.24 7.26 -5.01
C THR A 38 16.05 6.98 -6.26
N GLU A 39 17.27 6.44 -6.16
CA GLU A 39 18.19 6.26 -7.30
C GLU A 39 17.59 5.36 -8.39
N THR A 40 16.88 4.30 -7.99
CA THR A 40 16.25 3.36 -8.92
C THR A 40 14.84 3.79 -9.34
N VAL A 41 14.34 4.96 -8.91
CA VAL A 41 13.03 5.47 -9.31
C VAL A 41 13.11 6.11 -10.67
N SER A 42 12.60 5.46 -11.69
CA SER A 42 12.48 5.99 -13.05
C SER A 42 11.03 5.97 -13.51
N LEU A 43 10.33 7.10 -13.33
CA LEU A 43 8.94 7.24 -13.75
C LEU A 43 8.88 7.52 -15.26
N ASN A 44 8.57 6.49 -16.03
CA ASN A 44 8.43 6.55 -17.48
C ASN A 44 7.18 5.79 -17.92
N PRO A 45 6.68 5.93 -19.16
CA PRO A 45 5.46 5.26 -19.64
C PRO A 45 5.48 3.74 -19.48
N TYR A 46 6.65 3.10 -19.64
CA TYR A 46 6.79 1.66 -19.46
C TYR A 46 6.60 1.25 -18.00
N ALA A 47 7.20 1.97 -17.04
CA ALA A 47 7.02 1.71 -15.62
C ALA A 47 5.56 1.89 -15.18
N VAL A 48 4.88 2.93 -15.68
CA VAL A 48 3.46 3.17 -15.41
C VAL A 48 2.60 2.04 -15.97
N LEU A 49 2.84 1.64 -17.23
CA LEU A 49 2.11 0.53 -17.86
C LEU A 49 2.31 -0.77 -17.09
N LEU A 50 3.57 -1.13 -16.83
CA LEU A 50 3.92 -2.39 -16.17
C LEU A 50 3.40 -2.44 -14.73
N GLY A 51 3.56 -1.35 -13.96
CA GLY A 51 3.02 -1.22 -12.61
C GLY A 51 1.48 -1.33 -12.60
N SER A 52 0.81 -0.70 -13.56
CA SER A 52 -0.66 -0.80 -13.69
C SER A 52 -1.12 -2.23 -14.05
N LEU A 53 -0.40 -2.94 -14.91
CA LEU A 53 -0.71 -4.35 -15.22
C LEU A 53 -0.41 -5.28 -14.05
N ALA A 54 0.63 -4.98 -13.27
CA ALA A 54 0.99 -5.72 -12.07
C ALA A 54 -0.06 -5.68 -10.95
N VAL A 55 -1.04 -4.79 -11.04
CA VAL A 55 -2.20 -4.75 -10.14
C VAL A 55 -3.16 -5.92 -10.37
N LEU A 56 -3.23 -6.47 -11.59
CA LEU A 56 -4.24 -7.48 -11.95
C LEU A 56 -4.20 -8.74 -11.06
N PRO A 57 -3.04 -9.37 -10.76
CA PRO A 57 -3.01 -10.52 -9.87
C PRO A 57 -3.38 -10.17 -8.43
N LEU A 58 -3.04 -8.97 -7.93
CA LEU A 58 -3.40 -8.51 -6.60
C LEU A 58 -4.92 -8.28 -6.48
N MET A 59 -5.53 -7.63 -7.46
CA MET A 59 -6.99 -7.46 -7.51
C MET A 59 -7.71 -8.80 -7.71
N GLY A 60 -7.14 -9.69 -8.53
CA GLY A 60 -7.64 -11.07 -8.68
C GLY A 60 -7.65 -11.82 -7.35
N LEU A 61 -6.59 -11.71 -6.56
CA LEU A 61 -6.49 -12.30 -5.23
C LEU A 61 -7.52 -11.71 -4.27
N LEU A 62 -7.68 -10.37 -4.23
CA LEU A 62 -8.68 -9.70 -3.40
C LEU A 62 -10.10 -10.17 -3.73
N VAL A 63 -10.46 -10.20 -5.02
CA VAL A 63 -11.79 -10.66 -5.46
C VAL A 63 -11.98 -12.16 -5.19
N ALA A 64 -10.92 -12.97 -5.32
CA ALA A 64 -10.98 -14.39 -4.99
C ALA A 64 -11.21 -14.61 -3.50
N CYS A 65 -10.58 -13.80 -2.65
CA CYS A 65 -10.78 -13.82 -1.19
C CYS A 65 -12.26 -13.62 -0.81
N ASP A 66 -12.99 -12.79 -1.52
CA ASP A 66 -14.43 -12.58 -1.27
C ASP A 66 -15.31 -13.78 -1.65
N ARG A 67 -14.83 -14.68 -2.50
CA ARG A 67 -15.63 -15.78 -3.07
C ARG A 67 -15.27 -17.17 -2.53
N ILE A 68 -14.09 -17.30 -1.93
CA ILE A 68 -13.60 -18.59 -1.46
C ILE A 68 -14.10 -18.82 -0.02
N PRO A 69 -14.93 -19.85 0.24
CA PRO A 69 -15.47 -20.12 1.58
C PRO A 69 -14.46 -20.86 2.48
N TRP A 70 -13.21 -20.39 2.48
CA TRP A 70 -12.15 -20.95 3.33
C TRP A 70 -11.89 -20.03 4.53
N ARG A 71 -11.88 -20.60 5.74
CA ARG A 71 -11.81 -19.84 7.00
C ARG A 71 -10.70 -18.76 7.04
N PRO A 72 -9.42 -19.03 6.68
CA PRO A 72 -8.40 -17.99 6.70
C PRO A 72 -8.70 -16.81 5.78
N VAL A 73 -9.35 -17.08 4.65
CA VAL A 73 -9.74 -16.03 3.69
C VAL A 73 -10.90 -15.20 4.23
N GLN A 74 -11.86 -15.83 4.89
CA GLN A 74 -12.96 -15.14 5.57
C GLN A 74 -12.48 -14.24 6.72
N GLU A 75 -11.37 -14.60 7.38
CA GLU A 75 -10.72 -13.74 8.37
C GLU A 75 -10.18 -12.44 7.76
N VAL A 76 -9.61 -12.51 6.55
CA VAL A 76 -9.19 -11.31 5.80
C VAL A 76 -10.42 -10.45 5.48
N GLY A 77 -11.49 -11.06 4.94
CA GLY A 77 -12.74 -10.35 4.66
C GLY A 77 -13.28 -9.62 5.90
N ARG A 78 -13.27 -10.26 7.08
CA ARG A 78 -13.66 -9.61 8.33
C ARG A 78 -12.80 -8.39 8.68
N VAL A 79 -11.48 -8.46 8.50
CA VAL A 79 -10.60 -7.29 8.71
C VAL A 79 -11.00 -6.14 7.78
N LEU A 80 -11.24 -6.44 6.50
CA LEU A 80 -11.65 -5.44 5.52
C LEU A 80 -12.99 -4.80 5.91
N ASP A 81 -13.94 -5.59 6.40
CA ASP A 81 -15.29 -5.16 6.73
C ASP A 81 -15.39 -4.43 8.07
N GLU A 82 -14.69 -4.90 9.09
CA GLU A 82 -14.80 -4.41 10.46
C GLU A 82 -13.81 -3.28 10.77
N TRP A 83 -12.67 -3.21 10.06
CA TRP A 83 -11.62 -2.24 10.33
C TRP A 83 -11.39 -1.30 9.17
N ILE A 84 -11.11 -1.81 7.97
CA ILE A 84 -10.70 -0.98 6.83
C ILE A 84 -11.87 -0.14 6.31
N ALA A 85 -13.00 -0.77 5.97
CA ALA A 85 -14.15 -0.05 5.42
C ALA A 85 -14.66 1.08 6.34
N PRO A 86 -14.82 0.86 7.68
CA PRO A 86 -15.25 1.94 8.57
C PRO A 86 -14.26 3.10 8.66
N MET A 87 -12.96 2.85 8.57
CA MET A 87 -11.93 3.91 8.63
C MET A 87 -11.99 4.85 7.43
N PHE A 88 -12.22 4.29 6.23
CA PHE A 88 -12.16 5.04 4.97
C PHE A 88 -13.51 5.47 4.40
N LYS A 89 -14.64 5.06 4.99
CA LYS A 89 -15.99 5.33 4.46
C LYS A 89 -16.36 6.82 4.32
N SER A 90 -15.71 7.70 5.08
CA SER A 90 -15.92 9.16 5.02
C SER A 90 -14.97 9.88 4.08
N CYS A 91 -13.97 9.18 3.54
CA CYS A 91 -12.99 9.77 2.64
C CYS A 91 -13.61 10.05 1.26
N THR A 92 -13.26 11.18 0.69
CA THR A 92 -13.53 11.49 -0.72
C THR A 92 -12.61 10.69 -1.65
N TRP A 93 -12.95 10.60 -2.93
CA TRP A 93 -12.09 9.95 -3.94
C TRP A 93 -10.70 10.57 -4.03
N GLY A 94 -10.61 11.90 -3.87
CA GLY A 94 -9.34 12.62 -3.89
C GLY A 94 -8.46 12.26 -2.68
N GLU A 95 -9.06 12.16 -1.49
CA GLU A 95 -8.35 11.75 -0.28
C GLU A 95 -7.87 10.30 -0.37
N LEU A 96 -8.70 9.38 -0.86
CA LEU A 96 -8.28 8.00 -1.09
C LEU A 96 -7.12 7.92 -2.09
N ALA A 97 -7.19 8.65 -3.20
CA ALA A 97 -6.11 8.69 -4.18
C ALA A 97 -4.81 9.26 -3.59
N ALA A 98 -4.92 10.32 -2.79
CA ALA A 98 -3.75 10.92 -2.13
C ALA A 98 -3.13 9.98 -1.09
N ILE A 99 -3.93 9.33 -0.24
CA ILE A 99 -3.45 8.37 0.75
C ILE A 99 -2.78 7.18 0.05
N SER A 100 -3.44 6.58 -0.97
CA SER A 100 -2.87 5.46 -1.73
C SER A 100 -1.57 5.83 -2.44
N LEU A 101 -1.46 7.06 -2.97
CA LEU A 101 -0.22 7.53 -3.60
C LEU A 101 0.90 7.68 -2.57
N LEU A 102 0.60 8.25 -1.41
CA LEU A 102 1.58 8.45 -0.35
C LEU A 102 2.01 7.11 0.27
N ALA A 103 1.08 6.16 0.44
CA ALA A 103 1.37 4.81 0.90
C ALA A 103 2.29 4.09 -0.10
N GLY A 104 1.90 4.01 -1.37
CA GLY A 104 2.72 3.39 -2.40
C GLY A 104 4.10 4.03 -2.53
N LEU A 105 4.22 5.35 -2.39
CA LEU A 105 5.52 6.04 -2.42
C LEU A 105 6.32 5.80 -1.13
N GLY A 106 5.72 6.05 0.03
CA GLY A 106 6.39 6.01 1.33
C GLY A 106 6.86 4.61 1.70
N GLU A 107 5.96 3.64 1.58
CA GLU A 107 6.27 2.25 1.91
C GLU A 107 7.27 1.62 0.93
N GLU A 108 7.13 1.85 -0.38
CA GLU A 108 8.08 1.28 -1.33
C GLU A 108 9.49 1.89 -1.21
N LEU A 109 9.60 3.20 -0.97
CA LEU A 109 10.90 3.82 -0.69
C LEU A 109 11.51 3.24 0.59
N LEU A 110 10.72 3.04 1.64
CA LEU A 110 11.22 2.53 2.91
C LEU A 110 11.58 1.04 2.84
N PHE A 111 10.64 0.22 2.37
CA PHE A 111 10.83 -1.24 2.40
C PHE A 111 11.75 -1.73 1.29
N ARG A 112 11.63 -1.23 0.06
CA ARG A 112 12.45 -1.69 -1.08
C ARG A 112 13.69 -0.83 -1.22
N GLY A 113 13.52 0.51 -1.25
CA GLY A 113 14.61 1.45 -1.44
C GLY A 113 15.61 1.49 -0.28
N VAL A 114 15.19 1.16 0.96
CA VAL A 114 16.08 1.13 2.13
C VAL A 114 16.25 -0.27 2.69
N PHE A 115 15.19 -0.87 3.27
CA PHE A 115 15.36 -2.11 4.03
C PHE A 115 15.79 -3.28 3.16
N GLN A 116 15.18 -3.50 1.99
CA GLN A 116 15.56 -4.60 1.11
C GLN A 116 16.95 -4.37 0.52
N ALA A 117 17.29 -3.15 0.10
CA ALA A 117 18.62 -2.80 -0.39
C ALA A 117 19.69 -3.02 0.70
N ALA A 118 19.50 -2.42 1.89
CA ALA A 118 20.45 -2.57 3.00
C ALA A 118 20.61 -4.04 3.44
N THR A 119 19.53 -4.82 3.43
CA THR A 119 19.58 -6.25 3.80
C THR A 119 20.32 -7.06 2.73
N ALA A 120 20.13 -6.74 1.45
CA ALA A 120 20.86 -7.39 0.36
C ALA A 120 22.36 -7.09 0.44
N ASP A 121 22.75 -5.84 0.68
CA ASP A 121 24.14 -5.45 0.88
C ASP A 121 24.74 -6.19 2.09
N TRP A 122 24.05 -6.13 3.23
CA TRP A 122 24.50 -6.79 4.45
C TRP A 122 24.65 -8.31 4.29
N THR A 123 23.70 -9.00 3.66
CA THR A 123 23.79 -10.45 3.41
C THR A 123 24.89 -10.79 2.41
N GLY A 124 25.14 -9.90 1.44
CA GLY A 124 26.22 -10.03 0.46
C GLY A 124 27.62 -10.10 1.08
N ASP A 125 27.83 -9.42 2.22
CA ASP A 125 29.10 -9.44 2.96
C ASP A 125 29.43 -10.82 3.55
N PHE A 126 28.42 -11.65 3.83
CA PHE A 126 28.58 -12.99 4.40
C PHE A 126 28.54 -14.13 3.36
N LEU A 127 28.20 -13.81 2.11
CA LEU A 127 28.09 -14.79 1.04
C LEU A 127 29.32 -14.75 0.13
N PRO A 128 29.60 -15.82 -0.62
CA PRO A 128 30.67 -15.80 -1.61
C PRO A 128 30.54 -14.61 -2.58
N HIS A 129 31.62 -13.89 -2.83
CA HIS A 129 31.68 -12.79 -3.80
C HIS A 129 31.57 -13.33 -5.22
N SER A 130 30.38 -13.73 -5.62
CA SER A 130 30.02 -14.31 -6.90
C SER A 130 28.61 -13.90 -7.31
N PRO A 131 28.25 -13.95 -8.60
CA PRO A 131 26.88 -13.65 -9.03
C PRO A 131 25.83 -14.53 -8.33
N ALA A 132 26.15 -15.78 -8.02
CA ALA A 132 25.26 -16.67 -7.28
C ALA A 132 25.09 -16.22 -5.81
N GLY A 133 26.17 -15.79 -5.15
CA GLY A 133 26.09 -15.25 -3.79
C GLY A 133 25.25 -13.98 -3.72
N ALA A 134 25.45 -13.04 -4.63
CA ALA A 134 24.64 -11.84 -4.73
C ALA A 134 23.15 -12.16 -4.92
N MET A 135 22.83 -13.05 -5.86
CA MET A 135 21.44 -13.49 -6.07
C MET A 135 20.82 -14.13 -4.82
N ILE A 136 21.57 -14.94 -4.07
CA ILE A 136 21.08 -15.51 -2.81
C ILE A 136 20.80 -14.41 -1.79
N GLY A 137 21.69 -13.40 -1.68
CA GLY A 137 21.50 -12.24 -0.80
C GLY A 137 20.22 -11.48 -1.11
N ASP A 138 19.95 -11.20 -2.39
CA ASP A 138 18.73 -10.53 -2.86
C ASP A 138 17.46 -11.31 -2.47
N TRP A 139 17.45 -12.64 -2.63
CA TRP A 139 16.31 -13.46 -2.24
C TRP A 139 16.11 -13.52 -0.72
N ILE A 140 17.20 -13.58 0.05
CA ILE A 140 17.13 -13.51 1.52
C ILE A 140 16.53 -12.15 1.95
N ALA A 141 17.04 -11.06 1.39
CA ALA A 141 16.53 -9.71 1.67
C ALA A 141 15.05 -9.58 1.34
N LEU A 142 14.64 -10.04 0.16
CA LEU A 142 13.24 -10.07 -0.27
C LEU A 142 12.34 -10.76 0.77
N VAL A 143 12.71 -11.98 1.18
CA VAL A 143 11.90 -12.78 2.11
C VAL A 143 11.84 -12.14 3.49
N LEU A 144 12.98 -11.72 4.05
CA LEU A 144 13.03 -11.12 5.38
C LEU A 144 12.22 -9.83 5.44
N VAL A 145 12.41 -8.94 4.45
CA VAL A 145 11.71 -7.66 4.42
C VAL A 145 10.20 -7.83 4.16
N ALA A 146 9.81 -8.81 3.34
CA ALA A 146 8.39 -9.12 3.14
C ALA A 146 7.72 -9.67 4.40
N ILE A 147 8.43 -10.48 5.21
CA ILE A 147 7.93 -10.93 6.52
C ILE A 147 7.76 -9.74 7.46
N VAL A 148 8.74 -8.84 7.54
CA VAL A 148 8.63 -7.62 8.36
C VAL A 148 7.44 -6.77 7.92
N PHE A 149 7.27 -6.58 6.62
CA PHE A 149 6.13 -5.88 6.03
C PHE A 149 4.80 -6.48 6.49
N GLY A 150 4.65 -7.80 6.37
CA GLY A 150 3.45 -8.52 6.81
C GLY A 150 3.20 -8.41 8.32
N LEU A 151 4.24 -8.47 9.16
CA LEU A 151 4.13 -8.34 10.61
C LEU A 151 3.69 -6.94 11.03
N LEU A 152 4.16 -5.89 10.35
CA LEU A 152 3.74 -4.50 10.61
C LEU A 152 2.28 -4.24 10.20
N HIS A 153 1.74 -5.04 9.27
CA HIS A 153 0.34 -5.01 8.86
C HIS A 153 -0.56 -6.01 9.61
N ALA A 154 -0.04 -6.71 10.63
CA ALA A 154 -0.73 -7.80 11.29
C ALA A 154 -1.92 -7.32 12.16
N VAL A 155 -3.12 -7.30 11.59
CA VAL A 155 -4.38 -7.22 12.35
C VAL A 155 -4.77 -8.61 12.86
N ASN A 156 -4.59 -9.62 12.02
CA ASN A 156 -4.66 -11.05 12.37
C ASN A 156 -3.65 -11.85 11.51
N VAL A 157 -3.51 -13.14 11.81
CA VAL A 157 -2.52 -13.99 11.11
C VAL A 157 -2.80 -14.08 9.60
N ALA A 158 -4.06 -14.21 9.20
CA ALA A 158 -4.41 -14.33 7.78
C ALA A 158 -4.08 -13.04 7.00
N TYR A 159 -4.36 -11.88 7.60
CA TYR A 159 -4.03 -10.59 7.03
C TYR A 159 -2.51 -10.36 6.96
N ALA A 160 -1.77 -10.77 8.02
CA ALA A 160 -0.30 -10.72 8.01
C ALA A 160 0.30 -11.58 6.89
N VAL A 161 -0.22 -12.78 6.67
CA VAL A 161 0.22 -13.66 5.56
C VAL A 161 -0.08 -13.01 4.21
N LEU A 162 -1.28 -12.44 4.03
CA LEU A 162 -1.64 -11.75 2.79
C LEU A 162 -0.72 -10.56 2.52
N ALA A 163 -0.45 -9.74 3.54
CA ALA A 163 0.47 -8.61 3.44
C ALA A 163 1.91 -9.07 3.15
N THR A 164 2.36 -10.18 3.75
CA THR A 164 3.66 -10.80 3.42
C THR A 164 3.73 -11.22 1.95
N LEU A 165 2.68 -11.85 1.42
CA LEU A 165 2.61 -12.24 -0.01
C LEU A 165 2.64 -11.02 -0.93
N MET A 166 1.93 -9.95 -0.56
CA MET A 166 2.01 -8.67 -1.26
C MET A 166 3.43 -8.09 -1.19
N GLY A 167 4.05 -8.14 -0.01
CA GLY A 167 5.44 -7.72 0.21
C GLY A 167 6.43 -8.46 -0.69
N LEU A 168 6.30 -9.79 -0.79
CA LEU A 168 7.10 -10.63 -1.68
C LEU A 168 6.90 -10.25 -3.15
N TYR A 169 5.65 -10.04 -3.56
CA TYR A 169 5.33 -9.70 -4.93
C TYR A 169 5.90 -8.34 -5.35
N LEU A 170 5.70 -7.29 -4.55
CA LEU A 170 6.20 -5.94 -4.84
C LEU A 170 7.73 -5.89 -4.80
N GLY A 171 8.38 -6.56 -3.84
CA GLY A 171 9.83 -6.65 -3.78
C GLY A 171 10.42 -7.45 -4.96
N TRP A 172 9.74 -8.51 -5.41
CA TRP A 172 10.11 -9.23 -6.62
C TRP A 172 9.96 -8.35 -7.88
N LEU A 173 8.91 -7.55 -8.00
CA LEU A 173 8.74 -6.61 -9.10
C LEU A 173 9.93 -5.63 -9.18
N TRP A 174 10.40 -5.12 -8.05
CA TRP A 174 11.59 -4.27 -8.02
C TRP A 174 12.84 -5.03 -8.50
N MET A 175 13.11 -6.21 -7.96
CA MET A 175 14.26 -7.03 -8.38
C MET A 175 14.20 -7.37 -9.87
N ALA A 176 13.03 -7.72 -10.38
CA ALA A 176 12.85 -8.13 -11.78
C ALA A 176 12.98 -6.97 -12.78
N THR A 177 12.68 -5.73 -12.35
CA THR A 177 12.66 -4.57 -13.24
C THR A 177 13.84 -3.61 -13.02
N GLY A 178 14.50 -3.68 -11.87
CA GLY A 178 15.51 -2.71 -11.45
C GLY A 178 14.96 -1.29 -11.28
N ASN A 179 13.63 -1.11 -11.30
CA ASN A 179 12.97 0.19 -11.29
C ASN A 179 11.89 0.25 -10.20
N LEU A 180 12.17 1.02 -9.15
CA LEU A 180 11.28 1.15 -8.01
C LEU A 180 9.94 1.84 -8.35
N ALA A 181 9.87 2.61 -9.45
CA ALA A 181 8.61 3.19 -9.91
C ALA A 181 7.57 2.13 -10.27
N VAL A 182 7.97 0.91 -10.66
CA VAL A 182 7.03 -0.17 -10.99
C VAL A 182 6.24 -0.64 -9.78
N PRO A 183 6.87 -1.08 -8.66
CA PRO A 183 6.11 -1.42 -7.47
C PRO A 183 5.42 -0.23 -6.82
N ILE A 184 5.96 1.00 -6.88
CA ILE A 184 5.25 2.21 -6.41
C ILE A 184 3.91 2.38 -7.15
N VAL A 185 3.90 2.30 -8.47
CA VAL A 185 2.66 2.40 -9.27
C VAL A 185 1.73 1.23 -8.98
N ALA A 186 2.26 0.00 -8.89
CA ALA A 186 1.46 -1.19 -8.59
C ALA A 186 0.77 -1.07 -7.22
N HIS A 187 1.49 -0.67 -6.19
CA HIS A 187 0.99 -0.48 -4.83
C HIS A 187 -0.08 0.62 -4.79
N THR A 188 0.28 1.82 -5.28
CA THR A 188 -0.65 2.97 -5.34
C THR A 188 -1.98 2.62 -6.01
N VAL A 189 -1.92 2.01 -7.20
CA VAL A 189 -3.12 1.68 -7.96
C VAL A 189 -3.90 0.55 -7.29
N TYR A 190 -3.21 -0.45 -6.74
CA TYR A 190 -3.85 -1.52 -5.97
C TYR A 190 -4.62 -0.98 -4.78
N ASP A 191 -3.99 -0.18 -3.92
CA ASP A 191 -4.64 0.38 -2.73
C ASP A 191 -5.87 1.21 -3.09
N PHE A 192 -5.74 2.09 -4.07
CA PHE A 192 -6.87 2.90 -4.52
C PHE A 192 -8.04 2.03 -5.02
N LEU A 193 -7.75 1.03 -5.85
CA LEU A 193 -8.78 0.15 -6.38
C LEU A 193 -9.37 -0.79 -5.32
N ALA A 194 -8.55 -1.29 -4.41
CA ALA A 194 -8.96 -2.14 -3.29
C ALA A 194 -9.89 -1.38 -2.33
N LEU A 195 -9.50 -0.16 -1.90
CA LEU A 195 -10.34 0.69 -1.06
C LEU A 195 -11.66 1.01 -1.75
N ARG A 196 -11.61 1.38 -3.04
CA ARG A 196 -12.81 1.62 -3.83
C ARG A 196 -13.72 0.39 -3.92
N TYR A 197 -13.16 -0.79 -4.13
CA TYR A 197 -13.89 -2.06 -4.19
C TYR A 197 -14.58 -2.37 -2.86
N ILE A 198 -13.82 -2.28 -1.75
CA ILE A 198 -14.31 -2.56 -0.41
C ILE A 198 -15.44 -1.59 -0.04
N LEU A 199 -15.26 -0.29 -0.25
CA LEU A 199 -16.26 0.73 0.09
C LEU A 199 -17.55 0.59 -0.73
N ARG A 200 -17.46 0.25 -2.03
CA ARG A 200 -18.64 -0.02 -2.86
C ARG A 200 -19.43 -1.23 -2.37
N ARG A 201 -18.74 -2.29 -1.95
CA ARG A 201 -19.37 -3.49 -1.40
C ARG A 201 -20.19 -3.18 -0.14
N HIS A 202 -19.75 -2.20 0.66
CA HIS A 202 -20.42 -1.79 1.91
C HIS A 202 -21.46 -0.68 1.72
N GLY A 203 -21.86 -0.36 0.48
CA GLY A 203 -22.88 0.67 0.22
C GLY A 203 -22.46 2.08 0.62
N GLY A 204 -21.16 2.35 0.61
CA GLY A 204 -20.63 3.68 0.86
C GLY A 204 -20.99 4.62 -0.30
N ASP A 205 -22.05 5.42 -0.13
CA ASP A 205 -22.26 6.62 -0.94
C ASP A 205 -21.13 7.60 -0.61
N MET A 206 -20.08 7.60 -1.42
CA MET A 206 -19.08 8.65 -1.33
C MET A 206 -19.72 9.94 -1.79
N GLN A 207 -19.94 10.83 -0.83
CA GLN A 207 -20.47 12.16 -1.09
C GLN A 207 -19.48 12.90 -1.99
N SER A 208 -19.94 13.28 -3.18
CA SER A 208 -19.31 14.39 -3.90
C SER A 208 -19.26 15.57 -2.94
N PRO A 209 -18.17 16.38 -2.93
CA PRO A 209 -18.12 17.55 -2.08
C PRO A 209 -19.40 18.36 -2.31
N SER A 210 -20.24 18.47 -1.29
CA SER A 210 -21.45 19.27 -1.33
C SER A 210 -21.00 20.70 -1.61
N GLY A 211 -21.18 21.14 -2.84
CA GLY A 211 -21.04 22.56 -3.18
C GLY A 211 -21.92 23.37 -2.20
N PRO A 212 -21.55 24.61 -1.89
CA PRO A 212 -22.32 25.44 -0.97
C PRO A 212 -23.77 25.44 -1.42
N SER A 213 -24.69 25.01 -0.53
CA SER A 213 -26.12 25.02 -0.81
C SER A 213 -26.54 26.47 -1.02
N VAL A 214 -26.73 26.86 -2.26
CA VAL A 214 -27.35 28.13 -2.62
C VAL A 214 -28.80 28.04 -2.17
N ARG A 215 -29.13 28.64 -1.04
CA ARG A 215 -30.52 28.86 -0.62
C ARG A 215 -31.17 29.79 -1.66
N VAL A 216 -32.01 29.21 -2.49
CA VAL A 216 -32.93 30.01 -3.33
C VAL A 216 -34.00 30.56 -2.40
N PRO A 217 -34.15 31.90 -2.28
CA PRO A 217 -35.20 32.48 -1.44
C PRO A 217 -36.58 32.06 -1.98
N SER A 218 -37.47 31.66 -1.08
CA SER A 218 -38.85 31.34 -1.40
C SER A 218 -39.61 32.57 -1.92
N PRO A 219 -40.53 32.45 -2.90
CA PRO A 219 -41.33 33.57 -3.39
C PRO A 219 -42.28 34.20 -2.38
N THR A 220 -42.36 33.65 -1.15
CA THR A 220 -43.28 34.14 -0.09
C THR A 220 -42.63 35.08 0.90
N ASP A 221 -41.39 35.51 0.74
CA ASP A 221 -40.69 36.45 1.62
C ASP A 221 -40.75 37.91 1.09
N ARG A 222 -41.88 38.31 0.44
CA ARG A 222 -42.17 39.67 0.07
C ARG A 222 -43.43 40.16 0.77
#